data_1f17a002c12bd74e79b886d51e84ebae
#
_entry.id   1f17a002c12bd74e79b886d51e84ebae
#
_cell.length_a   1.000
_cell.length_b   1.000
_cell.length_c   1.000
_cell.angle_alpha   90.00
_cell.angle_beta   90.00
_cell.angle_gamma   90.00
#
_symmetry.space_group_name_H-M   'P 1'
#
loop_
_entity.id
_entity.type
_entity.pdbx_description
1 polymer ?
#
loop_
_entity_poly.entity_id
_entity_poly.type
_entity_poly.pdbx_seq_one_letter_code
_entity_poly.pdbx_strand_id
1 'polypeptide(L)'
;MALAVLLMPLLFACSGGSSTDTNLYGSLPEKYEKFMQEKADLKKQAENIKTEADKKELIEKSEKMQAEWKVKIEECAKTLNGKPIEVEKCDFTITTPLTLEFTDFYSNSNLTPSFKINGEATATSDMKTGNDFVLPSENVYLVGYNTEGQEVYKTLVGNIAAENVDGKAFVKAGTPVEFKKLKFSKSDIENGCKDAKTYKLELKRL
;
A
#
# COMPACT_ATOMS: atom_id res chain seq x y z
N MET A 1 -46.71 -38.60 -10.25
CA MET A 1 -46.32 -37.26 -10.64
C MET A 1 -45.30 -36.77 -9.63
N ALA A 2 -44.03 -36.85 -9.93
CA ALA A 2 -42.93 -36.40 -9.07
C ALA A 2 -42.39 -35.09 -9.66
N LEU A 3 -42.49 -34.01 -8.88
CA LEU A 3 -42.01 -32.67 -9.23
C LEU A 3 -40.55 -32.59 -8.83
N ALA A 4 -39.64 -32.66 -9.80
CA ALA A 4 -38.21 -32.43 -9.59
C ALA A 4 -37.99 -30.92 -9.52
N VAL A 5 -37.64 -30.41 -8.35
CA VAL A 5 -37.18 -29.05 -8.14
C VAL A 5 -35.70 -29.00 -8.50
N LEU A 6 -35.39 -28.42 -9.66
CA LEU A 6 -34.03 -28.15 -10.10
C LEU A 6 -33.51 -26.95 -9.30
N LEU A 7 -32.66 -27.19 -8.32
CA LEU A 7 -31.81 -26.16 -7.70
C LEU A 7 -30.69 -25.84 -8.67
N MET A 8 -30.83 -24.74 -9.40
CA MET A 8 -29.70 -24.11 -10.09
C MET A 8 -28.79 -23.40 -9.08
N PRO A 9 -27.50 -23.72 -9.00
CA PRO A 9 -26.57 -22.87 -8.28
C PRO A 9 -26.42 -21.57 -9.05
N LEU A 10 -26.79 -20.44 -8.42
CA LEU A 10 -26.43 -19.11 -8.86
C LEU A 10 -24.91 -18.99 -8.80
N LEU A 11 -24.25 -19.28 -9.90
CA LEU A 11 -22.89 -18.86 -10.16
C LEU A 11 -22.92 -17.31 -10.25
N PHE A 12 -22.58 -16.66 -9.16
CA PHE A 12 -22.12 -15.27 -9.20
C PHE A 12 -20.83 -15.28 -10.02
N ALA A 13 -20.96 -15.13 -11.32
CA ALA A 13 -19.86 -14.71 -12.16
C ALA A 13 -19.45 -13.32 -11.65
N CYS A 14 -18.39 -13.27 -10.86
CA CYS A 14 -17.58 -12.06 -10.76
C CYS A 14 -17.14 -11.74 -12.19
N SER A 15 -17.87 -10.84 -12.85
CA SER A 15 -17.42 -10.19 -14.07
C SER A 15 -16.18 -9.38 -13.65
N GLY A 16 -15.02 -10.02 -13.72
CA GLY A 16 -13.74 -9.35 -13.71
C GLY A 16 -13.68 -8.44 -14.92
N GLY A 17 -14.14 -7.22 -14.75
CA GLY A 17 -13.78 -6.14 -15.66
C GLY A 17 -12.25 -6.08 -15.64
N SER A 18 -11.63 -6.44 -16.76
CA SER A 18 -10.23 -6.19 -17.06
C SER A 18 -10.05 -4.67 -17.20
N SER A 19 -10.18 -3.93 -16.12
CA SER A 19 -9.50 -2.65 -15.99
C SER A 19 -8.04 -3.04 -15.73
N THR A 20 -7.16 -2.62 -16.62
CA THR A 20 -5.72 -2.57 -16.37
C THR A 20 -5.49 -1.54 -15.26
N ASP A 21 -5.86 -1.92 -14.04
CA ASP A 21 -5.68 -1.11 -12.86
C ASP A 21 -4.19 -1.20 -12.51
N THR A 22 -3.41 -0.29 -13.09
CA THR A 22 -1.96 -0.16 -12.87
C THR A 22 -1.62 0.37 -11.48
N ASN A 23 -2.64 0.73 -10.69
CA ASN A 23 -2.47 1.21 -9.33
C ASN A 23 -1.96 0.08 -8.42
N LEU A 24 -0.87 0.36 -7.68
CA LEU A 24 -0.22 -0.55 -6.73
C LEU A 24 -1.21 -1.18 -5.74
N TYR A 25 -2.17 -0.41 -5.28
CA TYR A 25 -3.11 -0.80 -4.22
C TYR A 25 -4.51 -1.20 -4.74
N GLY A 26 -4.71 -1.26 -6.06
CA GLY A 26 -6.02 -1.61 -6.67
C GLY A 26 -7.16 -0.77 -6.11
N SER A 27 -8.24 -1.42 -5.67
CA SER A 27 -9.42 -0.73 -5.09
C SER A 27 -9.31 -0.45 -3.58
N LEU A 28 -8.16 -0.70 -2.95
CA LEU A 28 -7.97 -0.45 -1.52
C LEU A 28 -8.14 1.03 -1.13
N PRO A 29 -7.65 2.01 -1.92
CA PRO A 29 -7.82 3.42 -1.61
C PRO A 29 -9.28 3.84 -1.47
N GLU A 30 -10.15 3.43 -2.39
CA GLU A 30 -11.58 3.79 -2.37
C GLU A 30 -12.30 3.18 -1.16
N LYS A 31 -11.97 1.93 -0.81
CA LYS A 31 -12.55 1.28 0.38
C LYS A 31 -12.08 1.97 1.65
N TYR A 32 -10.82 2.32 1.73
CA TYR A 32 -10.24 2.99 2.88
C TYR A 32 -10.81 4.40 3.07
N GLU A 33 -11.02 5.17 2.01
CA GLU A 33 -11.68 6.48 2.04
C GLU A 33 -13.10 6.38 2.63
N LYS A 34 -13.89 5.40 2.17
CA LYS A 34 -15.25 5.17 2.70
C LYS A 34 -15.23 4.85 4.18
N PHE A 35 -14.32 3.98 4.62
CA PHE A 35 -14.13 3.70 6.04
C PHE A 35 -13.81 4.97 6.84
N MET A 36 -12.86 5.78 6.36
CA MET A 36 -12.48 7.02 7.03
C MET A 36 -13.63 8.03 7.07
N GLN A 37 -14.45 8.09 6.03
CA GLN A 37 -15.65 8.94 5.99
C GLN A 37 -16.68 8.51 7.03
N GLU A 38 -17.04 7.21 7.08
CA GLU A 38 -17.99 6.69 8.08
C GLU A 38 -17.47 6.90 9.51
N LYS A 39 -16.16 6.71 9.74
CA LYS A 39 -15.52 7.00 11.02
C LYS A 39 -15.62 8.47 11.40
N ALA A 40 -15.43 9.38 10.46
CA ALA A 40 -15.57 10.82 10.69
C ALA A 40 -17.02 11.21 11.01
N ASP A 41 -17.99 10.58 10.36
CA ASP A 41 -19.41 10.83 10.61
C ASP A 41 -19.84 10.33 11.99
N LEU A 42 -19.34 9.19 12.45
CA LEU A 42 -19.54 8.72 13.83
C LEU A 42 -18.91 9.66 14.85
N LYS A 43 -17.72 10.20 14.55
CA LYS A 43 -17.09 11.22 15.43
C LYS A 43 -17.94 12.48 15.57
N LYS A 44 -18.54 12.98 14.47
CA LYS A 44 -19.46 14.11 14.52
C LYS A 44 -20.73 13.80 15.32
N GLN A 45 -21.25 12.55 15.22
CA GLN A 45 -22.38 12.13 16.04
C GLN A 45 -22.02 12.14 17.54
N ALA A 46 -20.79 11.75 17.89
CA ALA A 46 -20.29 11.78 19.27
C ALA A 46 -20.31 13.18 19.92
N GLU A 47 -20.08 14.22 19.12
CA GLU A 47 -20.09 15.62 19.60
C GLU A 47 -21.49 16.09 20.06
N ASN A 48 -22.55 15.41 19.62
CA ASN A 48 -23.95 15.76 19.93
C ASN A 48 -24.60 14.86 21.00
N ILE A 49 -23.86 13.94 21.61
CA ILE A 49 -24.36 13.02 22.63
C ILE A 49 -24.71 13.77 23.91
N LYS A 50 -25.92 13.51 24.43
CA LYS A 50 -26.43 14.14 25.66
C LYS A 50 -26.72 13.14 26.77
N THR A 51 -26.90 11.85 26.47
CA THR A 51 -27.24 10.84 27.44
C THR A 51 -26.27 9.66 27.42
N GLU A 52 -26.16 8.93 28.54
CA GLU A 52 -25.36 7.70 28.60
C GLU A 52 -25.93 6.57 27.71
N ALA A 53 -27.25 6.59 27.48
CA ALA A 53 -27.86 5.65 26.54
C ALA A 53 -27.38 5.88 25.09
N ASP A 54 -27.41 7.13 24.63
CA ASP A 54 -26.93 7.53 23.29
C ASP A 54 -25.44 7.19 23.11
N LYS A 55 -24.67 7.41 24.19
CA LYS A 55 -23.22 7.08 24.18
C LYS A 55 -22.98 5.58 24.00
N LYS A 56 -23.75 4.75 24.72
CA LYS A 56 -23.64 3.29 24.60
C LYS A 56 -24.01 2.83 23.18
N GLU A 57 -25.12 3.33 22.64
CA GLU A 57 -25.54 3.02 21.28
C GLU A 57 -24.48 3.41 20.24
N LEU A 58 -23.85 4.58 20.39
CA LEU A 58 -22.79 5.03 19.48
C LEU A 58 -21.53 4.15 19.56
N ILE A 59 -21.16 3.70 20.76
CA ILE A 59 -20.04 2.76 20.94
C ILE A 59 -20.32 1.46 20.21
N GLU A 60 -21.50 0.84 20.44
CA GLU A 60 -21.91 -0.40 19.77
C GLU A 60 -21.92 -0.24 18.23
N LYS A 61 -22.43 0.88 17.73
CA LYS A 61 -22.42 1.22 16.31
C LYS A 61 -21.00 1.36 15.75
N SER A 62 -20.11 2.00 16.51
CA SER A 62 -18.69 2.16 16.12
C SER A 62 -17.96 0.83 16.07
N GLU A 63 -18.15 -0.04 17.06
CA GLU A 63 -17.53 -1.37 17.10
C GLU A 63 -18.02 -2.25 15.94
N LYS A 64 -19.33 -2.25 15.68
CA LYS A 64 -19.92 -2.96 14.55
C LYS A 64 -19.35 -2.47 13.21
N MET A 65 -19.36 -1.17 12.98
CA MET A 65 -18.81 -0.54 11.78
C MET A 65 -17.33 -0.93 11.59
N GLN A 66 -16.53 -0.85 12.66
CA GLN A 66 -15.11 -1.20 12.61
C GLN A 66 -14.89 -2.69 12.28
N ALA A 67 -15.69 -3.59 12.85
CA ALA A 67 -15.62 -5.02 12.56
C ALA A 67 -15.96 -5.31 11.08
N GLU A 68 -17.02 -4.70 10.56
CA GLU A 68 -17.44 -4.86 9.15
C GLU A 68 -16.37 -4.33 8.18
N TRP A 69 -15.81 -3.15 8.46
CA TRP A 69 -14.77 -2.57 7.62
C TRP A 69 -13.46 -3.33 7.70
N LYS A 70 -13.14 -3.92 8.85
CA LYS A 70 -11.95 -4.77 8.98
C LYS A 70 -11.99 -5.91 7.98
N VAL A 71 -13.12 -6.61 7.88
CA VAL A 71 -13.28 -7.71 6.90
C VAL A 71 -13.15 -7.19 5.47
N LYS A 72 -13.87 -6.11 5.11
CA LYS A 72 -13.86 -5.54 3.76
C LYS A 72 -12.46 -5.07 3.31
N ILE A 73 -11.71 -4.44 4.22
CA ILE A 73 -10.36 -3.94 3.93
C ILE A 73 -9.39 -5.12 3.85
N GLU A 74 -9.49 -6.10 4.75
CA GLU A 74 -8.65 -7.30 4.73
C GLU A 74 -8.84 -8.12 3.45
N GLU A 75 -10.09 -8.38 3.06
CA GLU A 75 -10.40 -9.05 1.79
C GLU A 75 -9.81 -8.30 0.60
N CYS A 76 -9.97 -6.97 0.56
CA CYS A 76 -9.40 -6.15 -0.49
C CYS A 76 -7.87 -6.19 -0.49
N ALA A 77 -7.23 -6.09 0.68
CA ALA A 77 -5.77 -6.17 0.80
C ALA A 77 -5.23 -7.53 0.34
N LYS A 78 -5.92 -8.62 0.66
CA LYS A 78 -5.57 -9.98 0.21
C LYS A 78 -5.64 -10.16 -1.31
N THR A 79 -6.47 -9.38 -2.02
CA THR A 79 -6.49 -9.44 -3.50
C THR A 79 -5.19 -8.93 -4.14
N LEU A 80 -4.35 -8.23 -3.39
CA LEU A 80 -3.06 -7.73 -3.84
C LEU A 80 -1.94 -8.76 -3.69
N ASN A 81 -2.18 -9.86 -2.96
CA ASN A 81 -1.16 -10.89 -2.73
C ASN A 81 -0.68 -11.50 -4.04
N GLY A 82 0.64 -11.46 -4.23
CA GLY A 82 1.30 -12.02 -5.41
C GLY A 82 1.14 -11.19 -6.69
N LYS A 83 0.40 -10.08 -6.66
CA LYS A 83 0.36 -9.18 -7.82
C LYS A 83 1.73 -8.54 -8.02
N PRO A 84 2.28 -8.55 -9.25
CA PRO A 84 3.56 -7.93 -9.52
C PRO A 84 3.48 -6.41 -9.39
N ILE A 85 4.52 -5.84 -8.80
CA ILE A 85 4.79 -4.40 -8.85
C ILE A 85 5.63 -4.19 -10.11
N GLU A 86 5.02 -3.65 -11.15
CA GLU A 86 5.73 -3.34 -12.38
C GLU A 86 6.61 -2.11 -12.18
N VAL A 87 7.92 -2.33 -12.08
CA VAL A 87 8.92 -1.28 -11.93
C VAL A 87 9.57 -1.05 -13.28
N GLU A 88 9.50 0.18 -13.77
CA GLU A 88 10.20 0.57 -14.99
C GLU A 88 11.72 0.52 -14.80
N LYS A 89 12.44 0.47 -15.93
CA LYS A 89 13.91 0.52 -15.93
C LYS A 89 14.40 1.76 -15.16
N CYS A 90 15.24 1.52 -14.17
CA CYS A 90 15.80 2.54 -13.28
C CYS A 90 17.22 2.15 -12.84
N ASP A 91 17.76 2.83 -11.83
CA ASP A 91 19.08 2.54 -11.26
C ASP A 91 19.17 1.20 -10.51
N PHE A 92 18.07 0.44 -10.50
CA PHE A 92 17.96 -0.87 -9.86
C PHE A 92 17.57 -1.95 -10.87
N THR A 93 18.21 -3.10 -10.75
CA THR A 93 17.84 -4.33 -11.48
C THR A 93 16.92 -5.18 -10.59
N ILE A 94 15.75 -5.50 -11.09
CA ILE A 94 14.83 -6.45 -10.43
C ILE A 94 15.27 -7.86 -10.82
N THR A 95 15.82 -8.60 -9.86
CA THR A 95 16.31 -9.96 -10.07
C THR A 95 15.23 -11.02 -9.83
N THR A 96 14.30 -10.72 -8.92
CA THR A 96 13.08 -11.50 -8.71
C THR A 96 11.89 -10.54 -8.70
N PRO A 97 10.78 -10.84 -9.41
CA PRO A 97 9.62 -9.96 -9.49
C PRO A 97 9.14 -9.48 -8.10
N LEU A 98 8.95 -8.17 -7.96
CA LEU A 98 8.45 -7.60 -6.73
C LEU A 98 6.94 -7.81 -6.63
N THR A 99 6.47 -8.30 -5.48
CA THR A 99 5.04 -8.49 -5.21
C THR A 99 4.69 -8.02 -3.81
N LEU A 100 3.41 -7.67 -3.61
CA LEU A 100 2.86 -7.39 -2.28
C LEU A 100 2.31 -8.66 -1.65
N GLU A 101 2.42 -8.73 -0.33
CA GLU A 101 1.76 -9.74 0.50
C GLU A 101 1.17 -9.04 1.73
N PHE A 102 -0.16 -9.07 1.86
CA PHE A 102 -0.82 -8.57 3.08
C PHE A 102 -0.41 -9.42 4.28
N THR A 103 0.05 -8.80 5.34
CA THR A 103 0.49 -9.50 6.56
C THR A 103 -0.49 -9.36 7.71
N ASP A 104 -0.87 -8.12 8.04
CA ASP A 104 -1.70 -7.78 9.20
C ASP A 104 -2.20 -6.33 9.10
N PHE A 105 -2.87 -5.87 10.15
CA PHE A 105 -3.13 -4.45 10.36
C PHE A 105 -2.08 -3.85 11.31
N TYR A 106 -1.32 -2.88 10.82
CA TYR A 106 -0.39 -2.10 11.65
C TYR A 106 -1.13 -1.36 12.79
N SER A 107 -2.35 -0.87 12.51
CA SER A 107 -3.24 -0.24 13.48
C SER A 107 -4.65 -0.78 13.33
N ASN A 108 -5.14 -1.47 14.35
CA ASN A 108 -6.52 -1.96 14.37
C ASN A 108 -7.55 -0.83 14.48
N SER A 109 -7.25 0.25 15.22
CA SER A 109 -8.16 1.39 15.36
C SER A 109 -8.34 2.20 14.08
N ASN A 110 -7.31 2.23 13.24
CA ASN A 110 -7.33 2.91 11.94
C ASN A 110 -7.42 1.93 10.77
N LEU A 111 -7.50 0.62 11.03
CA LEU A 111 -7.51 -0.43 10.03
C LEU A 111 -6.43 -0.23 8.94
N THR A 112 -5.22 0.15 9.38
CA THR A 112 -4.07 0.42 8.50
C THR A 112 -3.45 -0.89 8.02
N PRO A 113 -3.66 -1.32 6.77
CA PRO A 113 -3.07 -2.57 6.26
C PRO A 113 -1.55 -2.48 6.19
N SER A 114 -0.90 -3.61 6.44
CA SER A 114 0.55 -3.77 6.35
C SER A 114 0.88 -4.82 5.30
N PHE A 115 1.86 -4.52 4.45
CA PHE A 115 2.28 -5.38 3.37
C PHE A 115 3.77 -5.68 3.46
N LYS A 116 4.15 -6.91 3.20
CA LYS A 116 5.52 -7.29 2.89
C LYS A 116 5.75 -7.15 1.39
N ILE A 117 6.91 -6.65 0.99
CA ILE A 117 7.38 -6.74 -0.38
C ILE A 117 8.21 -8.03 -0.47
N ASN A 118 7.79 -8.95 -1.34
CA ASN A 118 8.56 -10.12 -1.72
C ASN A 118 9.25 -9.84 -3.05
N GLY A 119 10.40 -10.45 -3.27
CA GLY A 119 11.22 -10.27 -4.45
C GLY A 119 12.57 -9.64 -4.13
N GLU A 120 13.39 -9.42 -5.16
CA GLU A 120 14.77 -8.95 -5.01
C GLU A 120 15.09 -7.86 -6.02
N ALA A 121 15.83 -6.86 -5.56
CA ALA A 121 16.38 -5.80 -6.38
C ALA A 121 17.81 -5.47 -5.96
N THR A 122 18.66 -5.13 -6.90
CA THR A 122 20.06 -4.74 -6.66
C THR A 122 20.40 -3.46 -7.40
N ALA A 123 21.37 -2.70 -6.89
CA ALA A 123 21.91 -1.55 -7.60
C ALA A 123 22.50 -1.98 -8.95
N THR A 124 22.09 -1.34 -10.05
CA THR A 124 22.54 -1.68 -11.40
C THR A 124 23.99 -1.22 -11.66
N SER A 125 24.37 -0.10 -11.05
CA SER A 125 25.68 0.51 -11.18
C SER A 125 26.12 1.15 -9.87
N ASP A 126 27.37 1.54 -9.80
CA ASP A 126 27.89 2.37 -8.73
C ASP A 126 27.16 3.71 -8.69
N MET A 127 26.67 4.11 -7.50
CA MET A 127 25.92 5.35 -7.32
C MET A 127 26.50 6.19 -6.18
N LYS A 128 26.91 7.43 -6.51
CA LYS A 128 27.22 8.45 -5.51
C LYS A 128 25.96 9.24 -5.21
N THR A 129 25.51 9.21 -3.96
CA THR A 129 24.33 10.00 -3.56
C THR A 129 24.75 11.42 -3.22
N GLY A 130 23.81 12.37 -3.29
CA GLY A 130 24.04 13.74 -2.85
C GLY A 130 24.15 13.90 -1.34
N ASN A 131 23.79 12.85 -0.58
CA ASN A 131 23.71 12.88 0.87
C ASN A 131 25.11 12.82 1.50
N ASP A 132 25.32 13.57 2.59
CA ASP A 132 26.46 13.35 3.47
C ASP A 132 26.34 11.97 4.11
N PHE A 133 27.47 11.28 4.25
CA PHE A 133 27.49 9.97 4.88
C PHE A 133 27.21 10.10 6.37
N VAL A 134 25.97 9.85 6.75
CA VAL A 134 25.51 9.90 8.16
C VAL A 134 25.24 8.49 8.69
N LEU A 135 24.74 7.61 7.83
CA LEU A 135 24.38 6.24 8.18
C LEU A 135 24.94 5.27 7.12
N PRO A 136 25.25 4.00 7.51
CA PRO A 136 25.79 2.99 6.59
C PRO A 136 24.75 2.48 5.58
N SER A 137 23.68 3.21 5.35
CA SER A 137 22.64 2.86 4.39
C SER A 137 21.89 4.07 3.87
N GLU A 138 21.36 3.96 2.68
CA GLU A 138 20.50 4.95 2.02
C GLU A 138 19.07 4.45 1.92
N ASN A 139 18.10 5.37 1.96
CA ASN A 139 16.68 5.04 1.80
C ASN A 139 16.33 4.77 0.33
N VAL A 140 15.61 3.68 0.08
CA VAL A 140 15.05 3.33 -1.22
C VAL A 140 13.56 3.60 -1.22
N TYR A 141 13.11 4.37 -2.20
CA TYR A 141 11.70 4.74 -2.37
C TYR A 141 11.11 4.06 -3.60
N LEU A 142 9.84 3.69 -3.52
CA LEU A 142 9.02 3.42 -4.68
C LEU A 142 8.32 4.72 -5.05
N VAL A 143 8.63 5.23 -6.23
CA VAL A 143 8.10 6.50 -6.75
C VAL A 143 7.12 6.19 -7.86
N GLY A 144 5.91 6.72 -7.76
CA GLY A 144 4.84 6.57 -8.73
C GLY A 144 4.71 7.81 -9.61
N TYR A 145 4.55 7.57 -10.91
CA TYR A 145 4.41 8.60 -11.93
C TYR A 145 3.05 8.49 -12.61
N ASN A 146 2.45 9.63 -12.96
CA ASN A 146 1.23 9.68 -13.75
C ASN A 146 1.53 9.47 -15.25
N THR A 147 0.50 9.52 -16.08
CA THR A 147 0.61 9.38 -17.55
C THR A 147 1.43 10.50 -18.21
N GLU A 148 1.62 11.63 -17.54
CA GLU A 148 2.43 12.76 -18.01
C GLU A 148 3.89 12.68 -17.57
N GLY A 149 4.25 11.61 -16.83
CA GLY A 149 5.60 11.41 -16.30
C GLY A 149 5.94 12.29 -15.08
N GLN A 150 4.93 12.86 -14.42
CA GLN A 150 5.10 13.64 -13.20
C GLN A 150 5.08 12.71 -11.98
N GLU A 151 5.99 12.94 -11.02
CA GLU A 151 5.95 12.27 -9.72
C GLU A 151 4.67 12.66 -8.98
N VAL A 152 3.82 11.68 -8.68
CA VAL A 152 2.54 11.88 -7.98
C VAL A 152 2.46 11.10 -6.69
N TYR A 153 3.32 10.11 -6.49
CA TYR A 153 3.34 9.28 -5.29
C TYR A 153 4.75 8.87 -4.91
N LYS A 154 5.03 8.80 -3.61
CA LYS A 154 6.32 8.33 -3.09
C LYS A 154 6.15 7.64 -1.75
N THR A 155 6.72 6.46 -1.62
CA THR A 155 6.73 5.71 -0.35
C THR A 155 8.09 5.06 -0.10
N LEU A 156 8.52 5.04 1.16
CA LEU A 156 9.74 4.35 1.57
C LEU A 156 9.50 2.83 1.53
N VAL A 157 10.27 2.13 0.71
CA VAL A 157 10.14 0.67 0.54
C VAL A 157 11.29 -0.13 1.13
N GLY A 158 12.41 0.49 1.41
CA GLY A 158 13.57 -0.24 1.92
C GLY A 158 14.79 0.63 2.15
N ASN A 159 15.88 -0.03 2.43
CA ASN A 159 17.21 0.56 2.54
C ASN A 159 18.19 -0.22 1.65
N ILE A 160 19.31 0.42 1.33
CA ILE A 160 20.43 -0.20 0.65
C ILE A 160 21.72 0.19 1.36
N ALA A 161 22.63 -0.76 1.55
CA ALA A 161 23.90 -0.50 2.21
C ALA A 161 24.73 0.52 1.42
N ALA A 162 25.39 1.42 2.12
CA ALA A 162 26.27 2.44 1.53
C ALA A 162 27.59 2.52 2.28
N GLU A 163 28.64 2.90 1.56
CA GLU A 163 29.98 3.15 2.09
C GLU A 163 30.29 4.66 2.08
N ASN A 164 31.23 5.07 2.92
CA ASN A 164 31.73 6.44 2.87
C ASN A 164 32.83 6.57 1.80
N VAL A 165 32.60 7.43 0.82
CA VAL A 165 33.62 7.83 -0.14
C VAL A 165 33.67 9.35 -0.16
N ASP A 166 34.76 9.90 0.34
CA ASP A 166 34.99 11.35 0.44
C ASP A 166 33.89 12.11 1.18
N GLY A 167 33.38 11.52 2.28
CA GLY A 167 32.34 12.14 3.09
C GLY A 167 30.92 12.00 2.52
N LYS A 168 30.75 11.30 1.39
CA LYS A 168 29.45 11.07 0.74
C LYS A 168 29.07 9.59 0.79
N ALA A 169 27.77 9.33 0.79
CA ALA A 169 27.25 7.98 0.68
C ALA A 169 27.45 7.44 -0.74
N PHE A 170 27.98 6.23 -0.83
CA PHE A 170 28.28 5.53 -2.07
C PHE A 170 27.72 4.12 -2.03
N VAL A 171 26.88 3.78 -3.00
CA VAL A 171 26.27 2.46 -3.16
C VAL A 171 26.99 1.74 -4.30
N LYS A 172 27.50 0.54 -4.03
CA LYS A 172 28.15 -0.29 -5.05
C LYS A 172 27.16 -1.03 -5.92
N ALA A 173 27.49 -1.24 -7.17
CA ALA A 173 26.78 -2.13 -8.08
C ALA A 173 26.59 -3.53 -7.46
N GLY A 174 25.43 -4.13 -7.65
CA GLY A 174 25.08 -5.44 -7.10
C GLY A 174 24.67 -5.43 -5.63
N THR A 175 24.74 -4.30 -4.91
CA THR A 175 24.27 -4.20 -3.53
C THR A 175 22.76 -4.45 -3.49
N PRO A 176 22.27 -5.39 -2.63
CA PRO A 176 20.85 -5.69 -2.56
C PRO A 176 20.06 -4.63 -1.80
N VAL A 177 18.80 -4.46 -2.19
CA VAL A 177 17.81 -3.66 -1.46
C VAL A 177 17.21 -4.51 -0.34
N GLU A 178 17.24 -4.00 0.89
CA GLU A 178 16.55 -4.58 2.03
C GLU A 178 15.14 -3.99 2.12
N PHE A 179 14.14 -4.71 1.61
CA PHE A 179 12.75 -4.25 1.63
C PHE A 179 12.15 -4.26 3.05
N LYS A 180 11.41 -3.21 3.36
CA LYS A 180 10.66 -3.04 4.62
C LYS A 180 9.17 -3.32 4.42
N LYS A 181 8.46 -3.53 5.53
CA LYS A 181 7.00 -3.56 5.50
C LYS A 181 6.44 -2.20 5.09
N LEU A 182 5.55 -2.20 4.11
CA LEU A 182 4.73 -1.05 3.74
C LEU A 182 3.51 -0.96 4.64
N LYS A 183 3.10 0.25 4.95
CA LYS A 183 1.87 0.55 5.68
C LYS A 183 1.02 1.42 4.77
N PHE A 184 -0.19 0.95 4.48
CA PHE A 184 -1.12 1.75 3.70
C PHE A 184 -2.02 2.56 4.62
N SER A 185 -2.05 3.86 4.47
CA SER A 185 -2.75 4.80 5.35
C SER A 185 -3.44 5.92 4.55
N LYS A 186 -4.14 6.79 5.26
CA LYS A 186 -4.74 7.98 4.67
C LYS A 186 -3.71 8.87 3.94
N SER A 187 -2.48 8.95 4.47
CA SER A 187 -1.42 9.74 3.84
C SER A 187 -1.01 9.21 2.46
N ASP A 188 -1.10 7.90 2.22
CA ASP A 188 -0.81 7.35 0.88
C ASP A 188 -1.83 7.82 -0.15
N ILE A 189 -3.10 7.97 0.26
CA ILE A 189 -4.16 8.50 -0.58
C ILE A 189 -3.94 10.00 -0.83
N GLU A 190 -3.67 10.76 0.22
CA GLU A 190 -3.40 12.20 0.15
C GLU A 190 -2.13 12.50 -0.68
N ASN A 191 -1.17 11.60 -0.67
CA ASN A 191 0.05 11.67 -1.48
C ASN A 191 -0.11 11.11 -2.90
N GLY A 192 -1.34 10.88 -3.38
CA GLY A 192 -1.64 10.60 -4.77
C GLY A 192 -1.40 9.16 -5.24
N CYS A 193 -1.42 8.15 -4.34
CA CYS A 193 -1.23 6.75 -4.75
C CYS A 193 -2.23 6.26 -5.82
N LYS A 194 -3.39 6.90 -5.95
CA LYS A 194 -4.41 6.58 -6.96
C LYS A 194 -4.04 7.06 -8.36
N ASP A 195 -3.22 8.08 -8.46
CA ASP A 195 -2.87 8.74 -9.72
C ASP A 195 -1.63 8.12 -10.37
N ALA A 196 -0.88 7.32 -9.61
CA ALA A 196 0.31 6.62 -10.09
C ALA A 196 -0.06 5.53 -11.10
N LYS A 197 0.62 5.52 -12.24
CA LYS A 197 0.43 4.57 -13.35
C LYS A 197 1.67 3.72 -13.61
N THR A 198 2.85 4.27 -13.39
CA THR A 198 4.13 3.57 -13.49
C THR A 198 4.95 3.79 -12.24
N TYR A 199 5.91 2.91 -11.96
CA TYR A 199 6.70 2.96 -10.74
C TYR A 199 8.19 2.81 -11.03
N LYS A 200 9.03 3.46 -10.22
CA LYS A 200 10.49 3.29 -10.22
C LYS A 200 11.00 3.13 -8.81
N LEU A 201 12.09 2.41 -8.65
CA LEU A 201 12.87 2.43 -7.42
C LEU A 201 13.89 3.56 -7.51
N GLU A 202 13.93 4.40 -6.49
CA GLU A 202 14.85 5.55 -6.46
C GLU A 202 15.52 5.71 -5.10
N LEU A 203 16.77 6.13 -5.13
CA LEU A 203 17.45 6.69 -3.95
C LEU A 203 16.97 8.13 -3.73
N LYS A 204 16.94 8.56 -2.47
CA LYS A 204 16.74 9.98 -2.17
C LYS A 204 17.94 10.76 -2.69
N ARG A 205 17.77 11.45 -3.82
CA ARG A 205 18.71 12.46 -4.28
C ARG A 205 18.26 13.81 -3.72
N LEU A 206 19.20 14.53 -3.14
CA LEU A 206 18.99 15.94 -2.75
C LEU A 206 19.03 16.81 -3.99
#